data_8ebbaa72d430e96486da9fea11ef087c
#
_entry.id   8ebbaa72d430e96486da9fea11ef087c
#
_cell.length_a   1.000
_cell.length_b   1.000
_cell.length_c   1.000
_cell.angle_alpha   90.00
_cell.angle_beta   90.00
_cell.angle_gamma   90.00
#
_symmetry.space_group_name_H-M   'P 1'
#
loop_
_entity.id
_entity.type
_entity.pdbx_description
1 polymer ?
#
loop_
_entity_poly.entity_id
_entity_poly.type
_entity_poly.pdbx_seq_one_letter_code
_entity_poly.pdbx_strand_id
1 'polypeptide(L)'
;MITKVLSVGGSIIAPDKPDSMFLADFSKMATDWLTNNRETRLILVAGGGGPARAYQNAYKDVVKRFDENQNKNCVFKDDDETNYYCDWIGIMATRLNAQLLKTCFGPLCKNEVITDPTKAPDTFEGKVLVAAGWKPGFSTDNDAVLLAEKYHADTVVNLSNIEKVFTDDPRKNPDAKPLDTVSWEDFRKMVGDEWVPGKNCPFDPIASKKASELGLTVICAGGKNIPNIRSILDGGNYIGTTIK
;
A
#
# COMPACT_ATOMS: atom_id res chain seq x y z
N MET A 1 -21.97 2.28 9.81
CA MET A 1 -21.36 1.61 8.62
C MET A 1 -20.02 1.05 9.01
N ILE A 2 -19.73 -0.19 8.64
CA ILE A 2 -18.45 -0.84 8.87
C ILE A 2 -17.47 -0.39 7.77
N THR A 3 -16.26 0.05 8.14
CA THR A 3 -15.24 0.45 7.18
C THR A 3 -14.19 -0.65 7.09
N LYS A 4 -13.80 -1.04 5.87
CA LYS A 4 -12.66 -1.90 5.59
C LYS A 4 -11.61 -1.10 4.82
N VAL A 5 -10.35 -1.20 5.20
CA VAL A 5 -9.23 -0.51 4.55
C VAL A 5 -8.33 -1.52 3.86
N LEU A 6 -8.07 -1.31 2.57
CA LEU A 6 -7.18 -2.14 1.77
C LEU A 6 -6.02 -1.28 1.25
N SER A 7 -4.80 -1.60 1.65
CA SER A 7 -3.58 -1.14 0.97
C SER A 7 -3.40 -2.01 -0.28
N VAL A 8 -3.66 -1.45 -1.46
CA VAL A 8 -3.55 -2.16 -2.73
C VAL A 8 -2.18 -1.88 -3.33
N GLY A 9 -1.27 -2.82 -3.18
CA GLY A 9 0.12 -2.67 -3.57
C GLY A 9 0.28 -2.25 -5.03
N GLY A 10 1.20 -1.34 -5.30
CA GLY A 10 1.45 -0.87 -6.66
C GLY A 10 1.90 -1.97 -7.61
N SER A 11 2.59 -3.00 -7.12
CA SER A 11 2.96 -4.18 -7.90
C SER A 11 1.76 -5.04 -8.32
N ILE A 12 0.60 -4.81 -7.73
CA ILE A 12 -0.67 -5.46 -8.07
C ILE A 12 -1.43 -4.62 -9.08
N ILE A 13 -1.54 -3.30 -8.85
CA ILE A 13 -2.23 -2.35 -9.74
C ILE A 13 -1.46 -2.20 -11.07
N ALA A 14 -0.15 -2.01 -10.97
CA ALA A 14 0.73 -1.73 -12.10
C ALA A 14 2.12 -2.37 -11.86
N PRO A 15 2.30 -3.68 -12.14
CA PRO A 15 3.61 -4.35 -12.00
C PRO A 15 4.70 -3.68 -12.85
N ASP A 16 4.46 -3.49 -14.13
CA ASP A 16 5.25 -2.71 -15.09
C ASP A 16 4.39 -1.62 -15.74
N LYS A 17 3.18 -1.98 -16.14
CA LYS A 17 2.11 -1.12 -16.63
C LYS A 17 0.82 -1.48 -15.92
N PRO A 18 -0.24 -0.64 -15.99
CA PRO A 18 -1.54 -0.94 -15.39
C PRO A 18 -2.06 -2.32 -15.80
N ASP A 19 -2.39 -3.14 -14.81
CA ASP A 19 -2.96 -4.49 -15.02
C ASP A 19 -4.49 -4.36 -15.15
N SER A 20 -4.95 -4.21 -16.39
CA SER A 20 -6.37 -4.00 -16.68
C SER A 20 -7.24 -5.22 -16.32
N MET A 21 -6.69 -6.44 -16.38
CA MET A 21 -7.43 -7.64 -15.97
C MET A 21 -7.66 -7.63 -14.45
N PHE A 22 -6.59 -7.42 -13.67
CA PHE A 22 -6.71 -7.29 -12.23
C PHE A 22 -7.70 -6.18 -11.85
N LEU A 23 -7.57 -5.00 -12.44
CA LEU A 23 -8.44 -3.86 -12.14
C LEU A 23 -9.91 -4.17 -12.42
N ALA A 24 -10.21 -4.84 -13.54
CA ALA A 24 -11.57 -5.24 -13.90
C ALA A 24 -12.13 -6.27 -12.90
N ASP A 25 -11.37 -7.32 -12.61
CA ASP A 25 -11.81 -8.41 -11.71
C ASP A 25 -11.96 -7.90 -10.27
N PHE A 26 -10.99 -7.12 -9.79
CA PHE A 26 -11.03 -6.54 -8.45
C PHE A 26 -12.19 -5.57 -8.28
N SER A 27 -12.38 -4.62 -9.20
CA SER A 27 -13.47 -3.64 -9.11
C SER A 27 -14.84 -4.30 -9.21
N LYS A 28 -14.98 -5.32 -10.08
CA LYS A 28 -16.20 -6.13 -10.16
C LYS A 28 -16.48 -6.86 -8.84
N MET A 29 -15.50 -7.60 -8.33
CA MET A 29 -15.63 -8.34 -7.06
C MET A 29 -16.01 -7.40 -5.91
N ALA A 30 -15.32 -6.26 -5.77
CA ALA A 30 -15.57 -5.31 -4.70
C ALA A 30 -16.95 -4.64 -4.84
N THR A 31 -17.39 -4.32 -6.05
CA THR A 31 -18.73 -3.78 -6.33
C THR A 31 -19.83 -4.79 -5.96
N ASP A 32 -19.67 -6.05 -6.39
CA ASP A 32 -20.60 -7.13 -6.07
C ASP A 32 -20.63 -7.36 -4.53
N TRP A 33 -19.49 -7.29 -3.88
CA TRP A 33 -19.40 -7.43 -2.42
C TRP A 33 -20.12 -6.28 -1.69
N LEU A 34 -19.90 -5.03 -2.09
CA LEU A 34 -20.56 -3.85 -1.51
C LEU A 34 -22.08 -3.85 -1.71
N THR A 35 -22.55 -4.40 -2.82
CA THR A 35 -23.98 -4.54 -3.12
C THR A 35 -24.66 -5.49 -2.13
N ASN A 36 -23.97 -6.58 -1.78
CA ASN A 36 -24.46 -7.57 -0.82
C ASN A 36 -24.24 -7.16 0.66
N ASN A 37 -23.31 -6.23 0.91
CA ASN A 37 -22.94 -5.74 2.25
C ASN A 37 -23.28 -4.25 2.39
N ARG A 38 -24.58 -3.92 2.43
CA ARG A 38 -25.08 -2.54 2.36
C ARG A 38 -24.59 -1.63 3.47
N GLU A 39 -24.28 -2.16 4.64
CA GLU A 39 -23.77 -1.42 5.81
C GLU A 39 -22.26 -1.26 5.83
N THR A 40 -21.57 -1.66 4.75
CA THR A 40 -20.13 -1.57 4.64
C THR A 40 -19.69 -0.57 3.58
N ARG A 41 -18.43 -0.13 3.69
CA ARG A 41 -17.72 0.72 2.74
C ARG A 41 -16.24 0.37 2.71
N LEU A 42 -15.59 0.69 1.60
CA LEU A 42 -14.17 0.41 1.38
C LEU A 42 -13.34 1.69 1.29
N ILE A 43 -12.16 1.66 1.87
CA ILE A 43 -11.10 2.63 1.63
C ILE A 43 -9.95 1.87 0.94
N LEU A 44 -9.53 2.36 -0.21
CA LEU A 44 -8.50 1.73 -1.04
C LEU A 44 -7.30 2.67 -1.14
N VAL A 45 -6.14 2.25 -0.68
CA VAL A 45 -4.91 3.05 -0.75
C VAL A 45 -4.00 2.48 -1.83
N ALA A 46 -3.73 3.23 -2.88
CA ALA A 46 -3.00 2.74 -4.04
C ALA A 46 -1.49 2.93 -3.92
N GLY A 47 -0.72 1.88 -4.19
CA GLY A 47 0.74 1.93 -4.30
C GLY A 47 1.26 2.36 -5.67
N GLY A 48 2.57 2.68 -5.77
CA GLY A 48 3.19 3.22 -6.99
C GLY A 48 3.60 2.18 -8.06
N GLY A 49 4.06 1.00 -7.64
CA GLY A 49 4.38 -0.12 -8.53
C GLY A 49 5.58 0.08 -9.46
N GLY A 50 5.52 -0.56 -10.64
CA GLY A 50 6.51 -0.48 -11.69
C GLY A 50 6.74 0.94 -12.22
N PRO A 51 5.69 1.70 -12.52
CA PRO A 51 5.84 3.10 -12.93
C PRO A 51 6.66 3.93 -11.95
N ALA A 52 6.41 3.83 -10.63
CA ALA A 52 7.21 4.52 -9.63
C ALA A 52 8.70 4.18 -9.76
N ARG A 53 9.03 2.89 -9.81
CA ARG A 53 10.42 2.43 -9.96
C ARG A 53 11.06 2.89 -11.26
N ALA A 54 10.33 2.83 -12.36
CA ALA A 54 10.84 3.25 -13.67
C ALA A 54 11.25 4.73 -13.68
N TYR A 55 10.39 5.60 -13.17
CA TYR A 55 10.67 7.04 -13.10
C TYR A 55 11.74 7.38 -12.05
N GLN A 56 11.75 6.72 -10.90
CA GLN A 56 12.79 6.89 -9.89
C GLN A 56 14.17 6.46 -10.40
N ASN A 57 14.25 5.35 -11.14
CA ASN A 57 15.49 4.90 -11.75
C ASN A 57 15.97 5.88 -12.82
N ALA A 58 15.07 6.36 -13.68
CA ALA A 58 15.40 7.37 -14.68
C ALA A 58 15.97 8.65 -14.03
N TYR A 59 15.38 9.11 -12.91
CA TYR A 59 15.90 10.25 -12.16
C TYR A 59 17.31 9.97 -11.60
N LYS A 60 17.51 8.80 -10.96
CA LYS A 60 18.84 8.40 -10.46
C LYS A 60 19.89 8.34 -11.56
N ASP A 61 19.53 7.86 -12.74
CA ASP A 61 20.42 7.82 -13.90
C ASP A 61 20.78 9.24 -14.39
N VAL A 62 19.83 10.19 -14.30
CA VAL A 62 20.12 11.60 -14.61
C VAL A 62 21.12 12.19 -13.60
N VAL A 63 20.88 12.00 -12.29
CA VAL A 63 21.79 12.47 -11.23
C VAL A 63 23.19 11.93 -11.45
N LYS A 64 23.32 10.60 -11.67
CA LYS A 64 24.62 9.95 -11.92
C LYS A 64 25.37 10.54 -13.12
N ARG A 65 24.67 10.84 -14.23
CA ARG A 65 25.29 11.46 -15.42
C ARG A 65 25.80 12.88 -15.15
N PHE A 66 25.14 13.63 -14.26
CA PHE A 66 25.64 14.95 -13.85
C PHE A 66 26.91 14.83 -13.00
N ASP A 67 26.98 13.87 -12.08
CA ASP A 67 28.15 13.63 -11.24
C ASP A 67 29.35 13.19 -12.05
N GLU A 68 29.19 12.26 -13.01
CA GLU A 68 30.25 11.76 -13.89
C GLU A 68 30.87 12.85 -14.77
N ASN A 69 30.10 13.87 -15.15
CA ASN A 69 30.58 14.99 -15.96
C ASN A 69 31.34 16.06 -15.17
N GLN A 70 31.63 15.83 -13.86
CA GLN A 70 32.39 16.77 -12.99
C GLN A 70 31.84 18.21 -13.03
N ASN A 71 30.57 18.38 -13.29
CA ASN A 71 29.95 19.71 -13.36
C ASN A 71 29.82 20.25 -11.92
N LYS A 72 30.83 21.07 -11.50
CA LYS A 72 30.89 21.66 -10.16
C LYS A 72 29.64 22.49 -9.77
N ASN A 73 28.76 22.74 -10.73
CA ASN A 73 27.46 23.39 -10.55
C ASN A 73 26.31 22.38 -10.51
N CYS A 74 26.57 21.11 -10.26
CA CYS A 74 25.50 20.11 -10.10
C CYS A 74 24.64 20.50 -8.89
N VAL A 75 23.34 20.63 -9.14
CA VAL A 75 22.33 21.04 -8.14
C VAL A 75 22.05 19.88 -7.17
N PHE A 76 22.41 18.65 -7.54
CA PHE A 76 22.14 17.41 -6.80
C PHE A 76 23.36 17.06 -5.95
N LYS A 77 23.33 17.40 -4.65
CA LYS A 77 24.57 17.37 -3.83
C LYS A 77 24.64 16.27 -2.78
N ASP A 78 23.53 15.58 -2.47
CA ASP A 78 23.56 14.50 -1.49
C ASP A 78 22.49 13.43 -1.73
N ASP A 79 22.68 12.29 -1.09
CA ASP A 79 21.77 11.14 -1.19
C ASP A 79 20.39 11.44 -0.56
N ASP A 80 20.33 12.29 0.46
CA ASP A 80 19.08 12.62 1.15
C ASP A 80 18.16 13.45 0.24
N GLU A 81 18.73 14.41 -0.49
CA GLU A 81 17.99 15.20 -1.48
C GLU A 81 17.52 14.32 -2.65
N THR A 82 18.38 13.42 -3.13
CA THR A 82 18.01 12.45 -4.18
C THR A 82 16.88 11.54 -3.73
N ASN A 83 16.91 11.04 -2.50
CA ASN A 83 15.86 10.22 -1.91
C ASN A 83 14.55 11.01 -1.77
N TYR A 84 14.59 12.25 -1.32
CA TYR A 84 13.42 13.12 -1.21
C TYR A 84 12.71 13.32 -2.56
N TYR A 85 13.45 13.57 -3.64
CA TYR A 85 12.85 13.69 -4.98
C TYR A 85 12.36 12.35 -5.52
N CYS A 86 13.06 11.26 -5.24
CA CYS A 86 12.58 9.90 -5.56
C CYS A 86 11.24 9.60 -4.86
N ASP A 87 11.08 10.00 -3.60
CA ASP A 87 9.82 9.83 -2.88
C ASP A 87 8.69 10.60 -3.56
N TRP A 88 8.91 11.86 -3.95
CA TRP A 88 7.90 12.64 -4.69
C TRP A 88 7.52 11.99 -6.02
N ILE A 89 8.48 11.47 -6.77
CA ILE A 89 8.22 10.72 -8.01
C ILE A 89 7.35 9.49 -7.70
N GLY A 90 7.71 8.73 -6.67
CA GLY A 90 6.93 7.58 -6.22
C GLY A 90 5.51 7.96 -5.81
N ILE A 91 5.35 9.04 -5.05
CA ILE A 91 4.05 9.59 -4.63
C ILE A 91 3.19 9.94 -5.86
N MET A 92 3.73 10.62 -6.87
CA MET A 92 2.98 10.96 -8.08
C MET A 92 2.53 9.71 -8.83
N ALA A 93 3.33 8.65 -8.87
CA ALA A 93 2.93 7.37 -9.44
C ALA A 93 1.78 6.72 -8.65
N THR A 94 1.79 6.79 -7.30
CA THR A 94 0.65 6.32 -6.48
C THR A 94 -0.62 7.09 -6.81
N ARG A 95 -0.54 8.41 -7.02
CA ARG A 95 -1.68 9.27 -7.34
C ARG A 95 -2.27 8.96 -8.71
N LEU A 96 -1.43 8.67 -9.70
CA LEU A 96 -1.90 8.23 -11.02
C LEU A 96 -2.63 6.88 -10.94
N ASN A 97 -2.05 5.90 -10.22
CA ASN A 97 -2.69 4.61 -9.98
C ASN A 97 -3.99 4.74 -9.20
N ALA A 98 -4.03 5.61 -8.19
CA ALA A 98 -5.24 5.89 -7.42
C ALA A 98 -6.34 6.52 -8.28
N GLN A 99 -5.99 7.45 -9.17
CA GLN A 99 -6.96 8.03 -10.09
C GLN A 99 -7.54 6.98 -11.04
N LEU A 100 -6.70 6.08 -11.55
CA LEU A 100 -7.16 4.96 -12.37
C LEU A 100 -8.10 4.04 -11.58
N LEU A 101 -7.70 3.65 -10.37
CA LEU A 101 -8.50 2.79 -9.49
C LEU A 101 -9.85 3.45 -9.14
N LYS A 102 -9.86 4.74 -8.78
CA LYS A 102 -11.10 5.52 -8.57
C LYS A 102 -12.04 5.42 -9.77
N THR A 103 -11.51 5.59 -10.97
CA THR A 103 -12.29 5.55 -12.21
C THR A 103 -12.96 4.19 -12.44
N CYS A 104 -12.31 3.09 -12.02
CA CYS A 104 -12.89 1.74 -12.12
C CYS A 104 -14.13 1.54 -11.23
N PHE A 105 -14.32 2.34 -10.20
CA PHE A 105 -15.49 2.28 -9.32
C PHE A 105 -16.63 3.22 -9.72
N GLY A 106 -16.39 4.17 -10.63
CA GLY A 106 -17.40 5.07 -11.14
C GLY A 106 -18.24 5.77 -10.04
N PRO A 107 -19.56 5.64 -10.07
CA PRO A 107 -20.44 6.36 -9.13
C PRO A 107 -20.34 5.88 -7.68
N LEU A 108 -19.68 4.75 -7.40
CA LEU A 108 -19.42 4.29 -6.03
C LEU A 108 -18.32 5.09 -5.34
N CYS A 109 -17.43 5.76 -6.10
CA CYS A 109 -16.31 6.55 -5.58
C CYS A 109 -16.47 8.01 -6.02
N LYS A 110 -17.17 8.82 -5.23
CA LYS A 110 -17.53 10.20 -5.59
C LYS A 110 -16.52 11.24 -5.16
N ASN A 111 -15.80 10.99 -4.08
CA ASN A 111 -14.81 11.93 -3.56
C ASN A 111 -13.56 11.97 -4.42
N GLU A 112 -12.83 13.09 -4.36
CA GLU A 112 -11.50 13.18 -4.94
C GLU A 112 -10.53 12.19 -4.25
N VAL A 113 -9.46 11.82 -4.96
CA VAL A 113 -8.41 10.97 -4.38
C VAL A 113 -7.79 11.69 -3.18
N ILE A 114 -7.78 11.02 -2.03
CA ILE A 114 -7.14 11.53 -0.82
C ILE A 114 -5.63 11.45 -0.99
N THR A 115 -4.98 12.62 -0.92
CA THR A 115 -3.52 12.76 -1.02
C THR A 115 -2.87 13.20 0.28
N ASP A 116 -3.67 13.46 1.31
CA ASP A 116 -3.27 13.79 2.67
C ASP A 116 -4.29 13.15 3.63
N PRO A 117 -3.94 12.04 4.29
CA PRO A 117 -4.87 11.32 5.16
C PRO A 117 -5.33 12.17 6.36
N THR A 118 -4.53 13.17 6.78
CA THR A 118 -4.90 14.06 7.89
C THR A 118 -6.00 15.05 7.52
N LYS A 119 -6.18 15.31 6.23
CA LYS A 119 -7.21 16.19 5.66
C LYS A 119 -8.36 15.42 5.00
N ALA A 120 -8.37 14.11 5.12
CA ALA A 120 -9.50 13.34 4.64
C ALA A 120 -10.82 13.83 5.29
N PRO A 121 -11.96 13.90 4.57
CA PRO A 121 -13.21 14.37 5.14
C PRO A 121 -13.69 13.43 6.26
N ASP A 122 -14.45 13.95 7.22
CA ASP A 122 -14.98 13.13 8.33
C ASP A 122 -15.97 12.06 7.85
N THR A 123 -16.63 12.33 6.74
CA THR A 123 -17.50 11.37 6.04
C THR A 123 -17.25 11.49 4.55
N PHE A 124 -17.47 10.40 3.81
CA PHE A 124 -17.36 10.43 2.36
C PHE A 124 -18.63 9.90 1.68
N GLU A 125 -18.87 10.39 0.49
CA GLU A 125 -19.99 10.00 -0.33
C GLU A 125 -19.70 8.71 -1.10
N GLY A 126 -20.76 7.91 -1.33
CA GLY A 126 -20.63 6.64 -2.02
C GLY A 126 -20.22 5.51 -1.07
N LYS A 127 -19.63 4.47 -1.64
CA LYS A 127 -19.23 3.24 -0.93
C LYS A 127 -17.72 3.01 -0.94
N VAL A 128 -17.01 3.72 -1.79
CA VAL A 128 -15.57 3.60 -1.98
C VAL A 128 -14.92 4.96 -1.81
N LEU A 129 -13.85 5.02 -1.04
CA LEU A 129 -12.91 6.14 -0.99
C LEU A 129 -11.55 5.65 -1.48
N VAL A 130 -10.91 6.40 -2.35
CA VAL A 130 -9.56 6.06 -2.84
C VAL A 130 -8.55 7.08 -2.33
N ALA A 131 -7.40 6.58 -1.87
CA ALA A 131 -6.29 7.38 -1.39
C ALA A 131 -4.98 6.99 -2.09
N ALA A 132 -3.99 7.84 -1.99
CA ALA A 132 -2.66 7.73 -2.58
C ALA A 132 -1.59 8.22 -1.60
N GLY A 133 -0.32 8.07 -1.97
CA GLY A 133 0.81 8.51 -1.16
C GLY A 133 0.72 9.98 -0.76
N TRP A 134 1.01 10.23 0.50
CA TRP A 134 0.91 11.54 1.14
C TRP A 134 2.11 12.43 0.86
N LYS A 135 3.22 12.19 1.55
CA LYS A 135 4.44 13.02 1.52
C LYS A 135 5.69 12.15 1.68
N PRO A 136 6.89 12.67 1.33
CA PRO A 136 8.15 11.97 1.55
C PRO A 136 8.33 11.46 2.98
N GLY A 137 8.94 10.28 3.10
CA GLY A 137 9.16 9.60 4.38
C GLY A 137 7.96 8.81 4.90
N PHE A 138 6.84 8.73 4.14
CA PHE A 138 5.67 7.94 4.50
C PHE A 138 5.31 6.96 3.39
N SER A 139 5.09 5.72 3.76
CA SER A 139 4.59 4.69 2.85
C SER A 139 3.07 4.73 2.72
N THR A 140 2.53 4.12 1.66
CA THR A 140 1.09 3.94 1.51
C THR A 140 0.48 3.00 2.56
N ASP A 141 1.28 2.14 3.19
CA ASP A 141 0.85 1.35 4.35
C ASP A 141 0.56 2.24 5.55
N ASN A 142 1.42 3.25 5.80
CA ASN A 142 1.18 4.24 6.84
C ASN A 142 -0.07 5.08 6.55
N ASP A 143 -0.28 5.49 5.29
CA ASP A 143 -1.50 6.20 4.90
C ASP A 143 -2.75 5.35 5.14
N ALA A 144 -2.68 4.03 4.89
CA ALA A 144 -3.77 3.10 5.17
C ALA A 144 -4.07 3.00 6.67
N VAL A 145 -3.05 2.95 7.53
CA VAL A 145 -3.21 2.93 8.99
C VAL A 145 -3.85 4.23 9.50
N LEU A 146 -3.40 5.39 9.00
CA LEU A 146 -3.98 6.70 9.37
C LEU A 146 -5.46 6.81 8.94
N LEU A 147 -5.81 6.30 7.78
CA LEU A 147 -7.20 6.25 7.32
C LEU A 147 -8.02 5.23 8.11
N ALA A 148 -7.44 4.11 8.52
CA ALA A 148 -8.11 3.15 9.40
C ALA A 148 -8.44 3.79 10.76
N GLU A 149 -7.49 4.51 11.37
CA GLU A 149 -7.72 5.28 12.59
C GLU A 149 -8.85 6.32 12.40
N LYS A 150 -8.77 7.14 11.36
CA LYS A 150 -9.75 8.21 11.11
C LYS A 150 -11.17 7.69 10.90
N TYR A 151 -11.32 6.57 10.21
CA TYR A 151 -12.64 6.02 9.88
C TYR A 151 -13.04 4.84 10.77
N HIS A 152 -12.34 4.65 11.89
CA HIS A 152 -12.62 3.64 12.91
C HIS A 152 -12.72 2.22 12.33
N ALA A 153 -11.84 1.90 11.39
CA ALA A 153 -11.67 0.53 10.92
C ALA A 153 -10.79 -0.24 11.90
N ASP A 154 -11.12 -1.49 12.14
CA ASP A 154 -10.39 -2.40 13.03
C ASP A 154 -9.30 -3.20 12.29
N THR A 155 -9.38 -3.22 10.98
CA THR A 155 -8.54 -4.08 10.13
C THR A 155 -8.05 -3.34 8.90
N VAL A 156 -6.75 -3.50 8.61
CA VAL A 156 -6.11 -3.12 7.35
C VAL A 156 -5.70 -4.39 6.60
N VAL A 157 -6.10 -4.53 5.34
CA VAL A 157 -5.69 -5.62 4.47
C VAL A 157 -4.59 -5.11 3.54
N ASN A 158 -3.38 -5.63 3.69
CA ASN A 158 -2.25 -5.31 2.82
C ASN A 158 -2.17 -6.33 1.67
N LEU A 159 -2.54 -5.90 0.49
CA LEU A 159 -2.53 -6.69 -0.74
C LEU A 159 -1.23 -6.46 -1.51
N SER A 160 -0.36 -7.44 -1.50
CA SER A 160 0.96 -7.35 -2.14
C SER A 160 1.26 -8.57 -3.03
N ASN A 161 2.48 -8.66 -3.50
CA ASN A 161 2.95 -9.80 -4.31
C ASN A 161 3.41 -11.01 -3.46
N ILE A 162 3.26 -10.94 -2.14
CA ILE A 162 3.53 -12.07 -1.24
C ILE A 162 2.22 -12.63 -0.70
N GLU A 163 2.13 -13.95 -0.60
CA GLU A 163 0.93 -14.61 -0.07
C GLU A 163 0.90 -14.62 1.45
N LYS A 164 2.06 -14.75 2.09
CA LYS A 164 2.24 -14.79 3.55
C LYS A 164 3.53 -14.11 3.96
N VAL A 165 3.57 -13.67 5.21
CA VAL A 165 4.82 -13.30 5.89
C VAL A 165 5.56 -14.58 6.27
N PHE A 166 6.87 -14.57 6.18
CA PHE A 166 7.75 -15.66 6.57
C PHE A 166 8.61 -15.25 7.76
N THR A 167 9.12 -16.23 8.50
CA THR A 167 10.04 -16.00 9.62
C THR A 167 11.35 -15.31 9.21
N ASP A 168 11.72 -15.38 7.93
CA ASP A 168 12.87 -14.72 7.30
C ASP A 168 12.60 -14.60 5.79
N ASP A 169 13.49 -13.96 5.03
CA ASP A 169 13.36 -13.88 3.55
C ASP A 169 13.57 -15.28 2.92
N PRO A 170 12.53 -15.92 2.37
CA PRO A 170 12.64 -17.28 1.82
C PRO A 170 13.56 -17.38 0.60
N ARG A 171 13.91 -16.25 -0.02
CA ARG A 171 14.90 -16.20 -1.14
C ARG A 171 16.33 -16.33 -0.64
N LYS A 172 16.57 -16.02 0.65
CA LYS A 172 17.90 -16.05 1.29
C LYS A 172 18.03 -17.19 2.27
N ASN A 173 16.95 -17.54 2.95
CA ASN A 173 16.90 -18.60 3.94
C ASN A 173 15.87 -19.67 3.53
N PRO A 174 16.31 -20.84 3.04
CA PRO A 174 15.42 -21.93 2.64
C PRO A 174 14.63 -22.54 3.82
N ASP A 175 15.07 -22.31 5.07
CA ASP A 175 14.38 -22.78 6.28
C ASP A 175 13.29 -21.79 6.76
N ALA A 176 13.10 -20.68 6.07
CA ALA A 176 12.06 -19.70 6.39
C ALA A 176 10.67 -20.34 6.29
N LYS A 177 9.88 -20.18 7.35
CA LYS A 177 8.53 -20.77 7.47
C LYS A 177 7.46 -19.71 7.29
N PRO A 178 6.38 -20.00 6.53
CA PRO A 178 5.24 -19.11 6.43
C PRO A 178 4.50 -19.01 7.77
N LEU A 179 4.04 -17.81 8.10
CA LEU A 179 3.29 -17.51 9.30
C LEU A 179 1.81 -17.34 8.98
N ASP A 180 0.92 -18.00 9.72
CA ASP A 180 -0.52 -17.78 9.64
C ASP A 180 -0.94 -16.61 10.53
N THR A 181 -0.33 -16.53 11.71
CA THR A 181 -0.56 -15.44 12.67
C THR A 181 0.76 -15.08 13.35
N VAL A 182 0.95 -13.80 13.63
CA VAL A 182 2.11 -13.29 14.36
C VAL A 182 1.66 -12.13 15.26
N SER A 183 2.24 -12.03 16.46
CA SER A 183 1.98 -10.90 17.34
C SER A 183 2.64 -9.62 16.81
N TRP A 184 2.10 -8.43 17.16
CA TRP A 184 2.77 -7.16 16.86
C TRP A 184 4.18 -7.10 17.45
N GLU A 185 4.38 -7.63 18.65
CA GLU A 185 5.68 -7.65 19.29
C GLU A 185 6.72 -8.42 18.45
N ASP A 186 6.37 -9.64 18.00
CA ASP A 186 7.27 -10.47 17.22
C ASP A 186 7.44 -9.94 15.79
N PHE A 187 6.37 -9.43 15.17
CA PHE A 187 6.47 -8.84 13.85
C PHE A 187 7.41 -7.61 13.84
N ARG A 188 7.29 -6.71 14.82
CA ARG A 188 8.16 -5.54 14.96
C ARG A 188 9.62 -5.92 15.23
N LYS A 189 9.88 -6.98 15.98
CA LYS A 189 11.26 -7.53 16.12
C LYS A 189 11.84 -7.97 14.77
N MET A 190 11.01 -8.50 13.86
CA MET A 190 11.44 -8.95 12.54
C MET A 190 11.73 -7.80 11.58
N VAL A 191 10.87 -6.78 11.53
CA VAL A 191 10.97 -5.69 10.56
C VAL A 191 11.73 -4.48 11.07
N GLY A 192 11.76 -4.26 12.39
CA GLY A 192 12.28 -3.07 13.07
C GLY A 192 11.23 -1.99 13.23
N ASP A 193 11.63 -0.86 13.82
CA ASP A 193 10.76 0.31 14.06
C ASP A 193 11.16 1.51 13.19
N GLU A 194 12.19 1.36 12.36
CA GLU A 194 12.72 2.43 11.50
C GLU A 194 12.63 2.03 10.03
N TRP A 195 12.28 3.01 9.21
CA TRP A 195 12.31 2.83 7.77
C TRP A 195 13.75 2.86 7.25
N VAL A 196 14.14 1.84 6.49
CA VAL A 196 15.45 1.75 5.86
C VAL A 196 15.26 1.73 4.34
N PRO A 197 15.85 2.69 3.60
CA PRO A 197 15.78 2.73 2.13
C PRO A 197 16.18 1.40 1.50
N GLY A 198 15.35 0.88 0.59
CA GLY A 198 15.63 -0.37 -0.13
C GLY A 198 15.40 -1.66 0.65
N LYS A 199 15.06 -1.62 1.95
CA LYS A 199 14.65 -2.80 2.71
C LYS A 199 13.20 -3.13 2.38
N ASN A 200 12.99 -4.26 1.71
CA ASN A 200 11.64 -4.77 1.46
C ASN A 200 11.09 -5.41 2.73
N CYS A 201 10.09 -4.81 3.32
CA CYS A 201 9.34 -5.36 4.46
C CYS A 201 7.95 -5.79 4.00
N PRO A 202 7.38 -6.86 4.59
CA PRO A 202 6.01 -7.29 4.31
C PRO A 202 4.95 -6.22 4.61
N PHE A 203 5.21 -5.41 5.63
CA PHE A 203 4.46 -4.23 6.01
C PHE A 203 5.43 -3.20 6.60
N ASP A 204 5.20 -1.94 6.33
CA ASP A 204 6.10 -0.83 6.69
C ASP A 204 6.35 -0.75 8.21
N PRO A 205 7.62 -0.56 8.68
CA PRO A 205 7.95 -0.52 10.11
C PRO A 205 7.24 0.61 10.87
N ILE A 206 7.13 1.81 10.29
CA ILE A 206 6.46 2.96 10.93
C ILE A 206 4.95 2.69 11.00
N ALA A 207 4.36 2.18 9.91
CA ALA A 207 2.97 1.75 9.89
C ALA A 207 2.70 0.63 10.90
N SER A 208 3.64 -0.31 11.06
CA SER A 208 3.56 -1.41 12.02
C SER A 208 3.52 -0.92 13.47
N LYS A 209 4.40 0.02 13.80
CA LYS A 209 4.41 0.66 15.12
C LYS A 209 3.07 1.35 15.41
N LYS A 210 2.59 2.19 14.49
CA LYS A 210 1.32 2.90 14.63
C LYS A 210 0.13 1.94 14.72
N ALA A 211 0.07 0.90 13.87
CA ALA A 211 -0.99 -0.10 13.90
C ALA A 211 -1.03 -0.88 15.21
N SER A 212 0.16 -1.25 15.74
CA SER A 212 0.30 -1.87 17.07
C SER A 212 -0.23 -0.98 18.19
N GLU A 213 0.13 0.31 18.20
CA GLU A 213 -0.32 1.30 19.19
C GLU A 213 -1.86 1.48 19.16
N LEU A 214 -2.47 1.36 17.99
CA LEU A 214 -3.91 1.48 17.79
C LEU A 214 -4.66 0.15 18.04
N GLY A 215 -3.97 -0.96 18.26
CA GLY A 215 -4.57 -2.30 18.40
C GLY A 215 -5.24 -2.77 17.11
N LEU A 216 -4.79 -2.31 15.94
CA LEU A 216 -5.32 -2.74 14.64
C LEU A 216 -4.88 -4.16 14.32
N THR A 217 -5.74 -4.88 13.61
CA THR A 217 -5.34 -6.11 12.92
C THR A 217 -4.86 -5.76 11.52
N VAL A 218 -3.71 -6.30 11.11
CA VAL A 218 -3.24 -6.21 9.72
C VAL A 218 -3.23 -7.60 9.11
N ILE A 219 -3.79 -7.75 7.90
CA ILE A 219 -3.76 -8.99 7.13
C ILE A 219 -2.88 -8.77 5.90
N CYS A 220 -1.73 -9.44 5.86
CA CYS A 220 -0.88 -9.48 4.68
C CYS A 220 -1.29 -10.65 3.78
N ALA A 221 -1.63 -10.39 2.52
CA ALA A 221 -2.12 -11.41 1.59
C ALA A 221 -1.72 -11.13 0.14
N GLY A 222 -1.74 -12.18 -0.68
CA GLY A 222 -1.52 -12.08 -2.12
C GLY A 222 -2.62 -11.31 -2.83
N GLY A 223 -2.27 -10.16 -3.43
CA GLY A 223 -3.23 -9.23 -3.99
C GLY A 223 -3.84 -9.65 -5.33
N LYS A 224 -3.30 -10.67 -6.01
CA LYS A 224 -3.86 -11.16 -7.30
C LYS A 224 -4.91 -12.26 -7.15
N ASN A 225 -5.04 -12.82 -5.97
CA ASN A 225 -6.03 -13.86 -5.70
C ASN A 225 -7.38 -13.26 -5.31
N ILE A 226 -8.19 -12.89 -6.30
CA ILE A 226 -9.50 -12.25 -6.11
C ILE A 226 -10.45 -13.06 -5.21
N PRO A 227 -10.60 -14.41 -5.36
CA PRO A 227 -11.39 -15.20 -4.42
C PRO A 227 -10.90 -15.12 -2.98
N ASN A 228 -9.57 -15.08 -2.76
CA ASN A 228 -9.00 -14.95 -1.43
C ASN A 228 -9.28 -13.57 -0.81
N ILE A 229 -9.17 -12.49 -1.61
CA ILE A 229 -9.53 -11.13 -1.16
C ILE A 229 -11.00 -11.10 -0.74
N ARG A 230 -11.87 -11.70 -1.52
CA ARG A 230 -13.30 -11.81 -1.18
C ARG A 230 -13.50 -12.55 0.15
N SER A 231 -12.82 -13.67 0.36
CA SER A 231 -12.90 -14.44 1.60
C SER A 231 -12.43 -13.63 2.82
N ILE A 232 -11.36 -12.83 2.67
CA ILE A 232 -10.89 -11.90 3.72
C ILE A 232 -11.97 -10.88 4.06
N LEU A 233 -12.60 -10.27 3.06
CA LEU A 233 -13.65 -9.27 3.25
C LEU A 233 -14.90 -9.86 3.94
N ASP A 234 -15.23 -11.11 3.63
CA ASP A 234 -16.34 -11.85 4.23
C ASP A 234 -16.01 -12.38 5.65
N GLY A 235 -14.76 -12.28 6.12
CA GLY A 235 -14.30 -12.85 7.39
C GLY A 235 -14.21 -14.37 7.38
N GLY A 236 -14.11 -15.00 6.19
CA GLY A 236 -13.95 -16.43 5.99
C GLY A 236 -12.51 -16.90 6.16
N ASN A 237 -12.25 -18.16 5.80
CA ASN A 237 -10.89 -18.70 5.76
C ASN A 237 -10.12 -18.11 4.56
N TYR A 238 -8.86 -17.75 4.76
CA TYR A 238 -8.03 -17.14 3.72
C TYR A 238 -6.58 -17.59 3.79
N ILE A 239 -5.87 -17.38 2.69
CA ILE A 239 -4.42 -17.51 2.60
C ILE A 239 -3.81 -16.14 2.88
N GLY A 240 -3.05 -16.02 3.95
CA GLY A 240 -2.44 -14.76 4.38
C GLY A 240 -1.81 -14.90 5.76
N THR A 241 -1.26 -13.80 6.26
CA THR A 241 -0.75 -13.68 7.63
C THR A 241 -1.52 -12.62 8.38
N THR A 242 -2.08 -12.98 9.53
CA THR A 242 -2.71 -12.03 10.46
C THR A 242 -1.67 -11.51 11.45
N ILE A 243 -1.55 -10.19 11.57
CA ILE A 243 -0.70 -9.50 12.56
C ILE A 243 -1.65 -8.81 13.55
N LYS A 244 -1.54 -9.14 14.85
CA LYS A 244 -2.45 -8.62 15.89
C LYS A 244 -1.81 -8.62 17.28
#